data_033aca764c8472c30bcecc24cab42e27
#
_entry.id   033aca764c8472c30bcecc24cab42e27
#
_cell.length_a   1.000
_cell.length_b   1.000
_cell.length_c   1.000
_cell.angle_alpha   90.00
_cell.angle_beta   90.00
_cell.angle_gamma   90.00
#
_symmetry.space_group_name_H-M   'P 1'
#
loop_
_entity.id
_entity.type
_entity.pdbx_description
1 polymer ?
#
loop_
_entity_poly.entity_id
_entity_poly.type
_entity_poly.pdbx_seq_one_letter_code
_entity_poly.pdbx_strand_id
1 'polypeptide(L)'
;NKYFTFRNWSKEKNWIEQERHSFDQYLDFAIMAKKYNSGDGSLLISPELELAEEWRKNPIHNLAWSTKYKENFEKTTVYIDDSISTALKIKQNEEIRLIKKRRLNRQFIGTLSVLMVVALGMFFSAYKSGKEAEKSAEKALVKTEEAIKAQEAAKKSAEAALASAKTAEARREEAAKA
;
A
#
# COMPACT_ATOMS: atom_id res chain seq x y z
N ASN A 1 61.36 40.52 -12.84
CA ASN A 1 60.19 40.13 -12.07
C ASN A 1 58.82 40.33 -12.77
N LYS A 2 58.79 40.33 -14.09
CA LYS A 2 57.56 40.43 -14.90
C LYS A 2 56.58 39.26 -14.69
N TYR A 3 57.09 38.08 -14.37
CA TYR A 3 56.23 36.88 -14.12
C TYR A 3 55.43 36.94 -12.83
N PHE A 4 55.88 37.69 -11.84
CA PHE A 4 55.20 37.81 -10.55
C PHE A 4 53.95 38.73 -10.68
N THR A 5 54.01 39.74 -11.49
CA THR A 5 52.90 40.67 -11.76
C THR A 5 51.78 40.03 -12.56
N PHE A 6 52.08 39.23 -13.59
CA PHE A 6 51.03 38.54 -14.37
C PHE A 6 50.28 37.48 -13.58
N ARG A 7 50.98 36.74 -12.69
CA ARG A 7 50.33 35.73 -11.85
C ARG A 7 49.42 36.33 -10.78
N ASN A 8 49.79 37.46 -10.21
CA ASN A 8 48.95 38.20 -9.29
C ASN A 8 47.74 38.84 -10.00
N TRP A 9 47.95 39.41 -11.17
CA TRP A 9 46.90 40.03 -11.94
C TRP A 9 45.78 39.07 -12.39
N SER A 10 46.16 37.85 -12.78
CA SER A 10 45.16 36.81 -13.11
C SER A 10 44.38 36.32 -11.89
N LYS A 11 44.99 36.26 -10.72
CA LYS A 11 44.32 35.93 -9.45
C LYS A 11 43.39 37.05 -8.99
N GLU A 12 43.83 38.31 -9.12
CA GLU A 12 43.03 39.49 -8.80
C GLU A 12 41.82 39.62 -9.72
N LYS A 13 41.98 39.40 -11.02
CA LYS A 13 40.91 39.38 -11.99
C LYS A 13 39.88 38.31 -11.68
N ASN A 14 40.32 37.10 -11.35
CA ASN A 14 39.45 35.98 -11.00
C ASN A 14 38.69 36.25 -9.68
N TRP A 15 39.31 36.89 -8.68
CA TRP A 15 38.66 37.30 -7.45
C TRP A 15 37.62 38.40 -7.68
N ILE A 16 37.91 39.39 -8.52
CA ILE A 16 36.94 40.46 -8.86
C ILE A 16 35.73 39.89 -9.58
N GLU A 17 35.92 38.93 -10.49
CA GLU A 17 34.81 38.27 -11.18
C GLU A 17 33.95 37.43 -10.21
N GLN A 18 34.56 36.74 -9.27
CA GLN A 18 33.84 36.00 -8.22
C GLN A 18 33.06 36.93 -7.30
N GLU A 19 33.68 38.03 -6.86
CA GLU A 19 33.01 39.04 -6.02
C GLU A 19 31.82 39.67 -6.74
N ARG A 20 31.97 40.01 -8.01
CA ARG A 20 30.90 40.53 -8.85
C ARG A 20 29.75 39.51 -8.95
N HIS A 21 30.04 38.28 -9.24
CA HIS A 21 29.04 37.21 -9.33
C HIS A 21 28.30 37.02 -8.01
N SER A 22 29.00 37.00 -6.89
CA SER A 22 28.40 36.92 -5.55
C SER A 22 27.51 38.11 -5.22
N PHE A 23 27.90 39.29 -5.69
CA PHE A 23 27.10 40.49 -5.52
C PHE A 23 25.82 40.48 -6.40
N ASP A 24 25.93 40.08 -7.66
CA ASP A 24 24.79 39.97 -8.57
C ASP A 24 23.76 38.98 -8.00
N GLN A 25 24.19 37.82 -7.48
CA GLN A 25 23.32 36.86 -6.77
C GLN A 25 22.64 37.50 -5.53
N TYR A 26 23.42 38.21 -4.72
CA TYR A 26 22.87 38.88 -3.55
C TYR A 26 21.80 39.92 -3.92
N LEU A 27 22.02 40.67 -4.97
CA LEU A 27 21.08 41.66 -5.47
C LEU A 27 19.76 41.02 -5.92
N ASP A 28 19.84 39.90 -6.62
CA ASP A 28 18.66 39.12 -7.02
C ASP A 28 17.87 38.65 -5.82
N PHE A 29 18.55 38.07 -4.80
CA PHE A 29 17.89 37.65 -3.57
C PHE A 29 17.31 38.82 -2.78
N ALA A 30 17.97 39.98 -2.76
CA ALA A 30 17.46 41.19 -2.09
C ALA A 30 16.19 41.72 -2.77
N ILE A 31 16.12 41.68 -4.10
CA ILE A 31 14.93 42.04 -4.87
C ILE A 31 13.78 41.09 -4.57
N MET A 32 14.05 39.78 -4.56
CA MET A 32 13.05 38.77 -4.22
C MET A 32 12.56 38.90 -2.78
N ALA A 33 13.46 39.13 -1.82
CA ALA A 33 13.13 39.39 -0.42
C ALA A 33 12.23 40.62 -0.26
N LYS A 34 12.51 41.69 -1.01
CA LYS A 34 11.70 42.91 -1.01
C LYS A 34 10.29 42.65 -1.52
N LYS A 35 10.14 41.90 -2.62
CA LYS A 35 8.83 41.50 -3.17
C LYS A 35 8.06 40.63 -2.18
N TYR A 36 8.73 39.66 -1.56
CA TYR A 36 8.12 38.78 -0.54
C TYR A 36 7.60 39.60 0.66
N ASN A 37 8.41 40.53 1.17
CA ASN A 37 8.04 41.37 2.30
C ASN A 37 6.91 42.38 1.97
N SER A 38 6.70 42.73 0.71
CA SER A 38 5.56 43.54 0.26
C SER A 38 4.29 42.71 -0.02
N GLY A 39 4.35 41.39 0.07
CA GLY A 39 3.23 40.52 -0.24
C GLY A 39 3.08 40.13 -1.71
N ASP A 40 3.96 40.62 -2.58
CA ASP A 40 3.91 40.38 -4.03
C ASP A 40 4.84 39.28 -4.50
N GLY A 41 5.50 38.55 -3.56
CA GLY A 41 6.47 37.49 -3.84
C GLY A 41 6.18 36.21 -3.12
N SER A 42 6.87 35.14 -3.51
CA SER A 42 6.86 33.83 -2.86
C SER A 42 8.23 33.51 -2.26
N LEU A 43 8.30 32.49 -1.42
CA LEU A 43 9.57 31.90 -0.98
C LEU A 43 10.30 31.27 -2.17
N LEU A 44 11.62 31.11 -2.04
CA LEU A 44 12.46 30.49 -3.06
C LEU A 44 12.10 29.02 -3.25
N ILE A 45 12.09 28.59 -4.48
CA ILE A 45 11.95 27.19 -4.89
C ILE A 45 13.14 26.80 -5.76
N SER A 46 13.37 25.50 -5.98
CA SER A 46 14.42 25.04 -6.92
C SER A 46 14.18 25.60 -8.34
N PRO A 47 15.24 26.06 -9.05
CA PRO A 47 16.67 25.97 -8.68
C PRO A 47 17.20 27.13 -7.83
N GLU A 48 16.46 28.24 -7.68
CA GLU A 48 16.92 29.45 -6.99
C GLU A 48 17.22 29.20 -5.51
N LEU A 49 16.47 28.26 -4.88
CA LEU A 49 16.69 27.87 -3.50
C LEU A 49 18.08 27.26 -3.30
N GLU A 50 18.52 26.40 -4.22
CA GLU A 50 19.81 25.74 -4.14
C GLU A 50 20.97 26.74 -4.29
N LEU A 51 20.82 27.70 -5.20
CA LEU A 51 21.77 28.79 -5.35
C LEU A 51 21.84 29.67 -4.09
N ALA A 52 20.70 29.94 -3.46
CA ALA A 52 20.64 30.72 -2.23
C ALA A 52 21.27 29.95 -1.05
N GLU A 53 21.06 28.63 -0.95
CA GLU A 53 21.74 27.78 0.04
C GLU A 53 23.25 27.80 -0.11
N GLU A 54 23.76 27.67 -1.32
CA GLU A 54 25.18 27.70 -1.62
C GLU A 54 25.78 29.07 -1.28
N TRP A 55 25.11 30.14 -1.72
CA TRP A 55 25.50 31.51 -1.43
C TRP A 55 25.54 31.75 0.09
N ARG A 56 24.54 31.30 0.85
CA ARG A 56 24.40 31.49 2.30
C ARG A 56 25.47 30.73 3.10
N LYS A 57 25.93 29.58 2.61
CA LYS A 57 27.00 28.78 3.24
C LYS A 57 28.39 29.41 3.11
N ASN A 58 28.57 30.35 2.22
CA ASN A 58 29.87 30.98 2.03
C ASN A 58 30.16 31.95 3.19
N PRO A 59 31.21 31.74 4.00
CA PRO A 59 31.53 32.55 5.19
C PRO A 59 31.92 33.99 4.84
N ILE A 60 32.26 34.28 3.57
CA ILE A 60 32.57 35.63 3.11
C ILE A 60 31.32 36.51 3.13
N HIS A 61 30.15 35.93 2.87
CA HIS A 61 28.88 36.64 2.82
C HIS A 61 28.32 36.92 4.23
N ASN A 62 28.88 37.88 4.89
CA ASN A 62 28.52 38.31 6.24
C ASN A 62 28.10 39.79 6.26
N LEU A 63 27.70 40.27 7.44
CA LEU A 63 27.27 41.66 7.60
C LEU A 63 28.37 42.66 7.19
N ALA A 64 29.65 42.39 7.52
CA ALA A 64 30.77 43.25 7.14
C ALA A 64 30.95 43.31 5.61
N TRP A 65 30.76 42.19 4.92
CA TRP A 65 30.76 42.14 3.46
C TRP A 65 29.65 43.02 2.88
N SER A 66 28.44 42.93 3.44
CA SER A 66 27.25 43.63 2.94
C SER A 66 27.29 45.16 3.17
N THR A 67 28.12 45.65 4.11
CA THR A 67 28.23 47.10 4.34
C THR A 67 28.74 47.88 3.11
N LYS A 68 29.37 47.18 2.16
CA LYS A 68 29.78 47.75 0.87
C LYS A 68 28.56 48.05 -0.04
N TYR A 69 27.41 47.44 0.26
CA TYR A 69 26.22 47.50 -0.56
C TYR A 69 25.06 48.12 0.21
N LYS A 70 24.19 48.84 -0.44
CA LYS A 70 23.10 49.60 0.21
C LYS A 70 21.86 48.77 0.55
N GLU A 71 21.83 47.49 0.14
CA GLU A 71 20.68 46.61 0.34
C GLU A 71 20.63 46.07 1.78
N ASN A 72 19.41 45.77 2.24
CA ASN A 72 19.19 45.29 3.61
C ASN A 72 19.56 43.80 3.73
N PHE A 73 20.79 43.53 4.17
CA PHE A 73 21.35 42.21 4.32
C PHE A 73 20.53 41.33 5.27
N GLU A 74 20.10 41.86 6.40
CA GLU A 74 19.35 41.12 7.40
C GLU A 74 18.01 40.59 6.83
N LYS A 75 17.24 41.45 6.14
CA LYS A 75 16.00 41.03 5.51
C LYS A 75 16.21 39.98 4.41
N THR A 76 17.28 40.12 3.67
CA THR A 76 17.64 39.16 2.61
C THR A 76 18.02 37.80 3.18
N THR A 77 18.83 37.78 4.24
CA THR A 77 19.24 36.52 4.89
C THR A 77 18.07 35.84 5.61
N VAL A 78 17.20 36.58 6.29
CA VAL A 78 15.98 36.02 6.89
C VAL A 78 15.09 35.41 5.81
N TYR A 79 14.90 36.07 4.68
CA TYR A 79 14.11 35.54 3.57
C TYR A 79 14.69 34.21 3.02
N ILE A 80 16.02 34.14 2.85
CA ILE A 80 16.70 32.92 2.43
C ILE A 80 16.53 31.82 3.47
N ASP A 81 16.78 32.12 4.74
CA ASP A 81 16.69 31.16 5.85
C ASP A 81 15.24 30.64 6.02
N ASP A 82 14.22 31.47 5.84
CA ASP A 82 12.81 31.09 5.84
C ASP A 82 12.47 30.19 4.65
N SER A 83 13.01 30.49 3.48
CA SER A 83 12.84 29.66 2.28
C SER A 83 13.42 28.26 2.49
N ILE A 84 14.65 28.16 3.02
CA ILE A 84 15.34 26.92 3.32
C ILE A 84 14.56 26.12 4.37
N SER A 85 14.16 26.78 5.49
CA SER A 85 13.44 26.12 6.56
C SER A 85 12.09 25.56 6.12
N THR A 86 11.39 26.30 5.26
CA THR A 86 10.09 25.89 4.71
C THR A 86 10.24 24.70 3.76
N ALA A 87 11.23 24.73 2.88
CA ALA A 87 11.53 23.61 1.99
C ALA A 87 11.89 22.34 2.76
N LEU A 88 12.69 22.45 3.83
CA LEU A 88 13.01 21.33 4.71
C LEU A 88 11.76 20.75 5.39
N LYS A 89 10.87 21.61 5.90
CA LYS A 89 9.60 21.16 6.50
C LYS A 89 8.71 20.43 5.50
N ILE A 90 8.62 20.93 4.26
CA ILE A 90 7.85 20.29 3.20
C ILE A 90 8.42 18.90 2.92
N LYS A 91 9.73 18.78 2.74
CA LYS A 91 10.42 17.52 2.50
C LYS A 91 10.21 16.50 3.62
N GLN A 92 10.36 16.93 4.88
CA GLN A 92 10.11 16.08 6.05
C GLN A 92 8.65 15.60 6.10
N ASN A 93 7.70 16.49 5.81
CA ASN A 93 6.28 16.13 5.78
C ASN A 93 5.96 15.12 4.66
N GLU A 94 6.59 15.24 3.51
CA GLU A 94 6.45 14.28 2.41
C GLU A 94 7.02 12.92 2.80
N GLU A 95 8.19 12.87 3.41
CA GLU A 95 8.78 11.63 3.93
C GLU A 95 7.85 10.95 4.96
N ILE A 96 7.31 11.71 5.91
CA ILE A 96 6.35 11.20 6.89
C ILE A 96 5.09 10.66 6.22
N ARG A 97 4.56 11.36 5.21
CA ARG A 97 3.40 10.90 4.41
C ARG A 97 3.69 9.59 3.69
N LEU A 98 4.87 9.47 3.08
CA LEU A 98 5.29 8.25 2.39
C LEU A 98 5.44 7.07 3.36
N ILE A 99 6.03 7.28 4.53
CA ILE A 99 6.16 6.27 5.58
C ILE A 99 4.77 5.81 6.06
N LYS A 100 3.86 6.75 6.35
CA LYS A 100 2.48 6.45 6.74
C LYS A 100 1.75 5.65 5.66
N LYS A 101 1.86 6.04 4.39
CA LYS A 101 1.25 5.33 3.25
C LYS A 101 1.79 3.90 3.12
N ARG A 102 3.11 3.70 3.27
CA ARG A 102 3.73 2.35 3.25
C ARG A 102 3.25 1.49 4.42
N ARG A 103 3.11 2.08 5.62
CA ARG A 103 2.61 1.37 6.81
C ARG A 103 1.15 0.92 6.64
N LEU A 104 0.28 1.79 6.13
CA LEU A 104 -1.10 1.46 5.81
C LEU A 104 -1.19 0.34 4.77
N ASN A 105 -0.46 0.43 3.67
CA ASN A 105 -0.42 -0.63 2.65
C ASN A 105 0.01 -1.98 3.24
N ARG A 106 1.03 -2.00 4.11
CA ARG A 106 1.48 -3.23 4.78
C ARG A 106 0.40 -3.82 5.69
N GLN A 107 -0.35 -2.98 6.40
CA GLN A 107 -1.48 -3.43 7.23
C GLN A 107 -2.60 -4.01 6.35
N PHE A 108 -2.97 -3.35 5.25
CA PHE A 108 -3.96 -3.84 4.29
C PHE A 108 -3.58 -5.20 3.70
N ILE A 109 -2.33 -5.36 3.26
CA ILE A 109 -1.84 -6.63 2.74
C ILE A 109 -1.91 -7.72 3.82
N GLY A 110 -1.53 -7.41 5.06
CA GLY A 110 -1.60 -8.34 6.18
C GLY A 110 -3.04 -8.80 6.48
N THR A 111 -4.00 -7.86 6.57
CA THR A 111 -5.42 -8.20 6.81
C THR A 111 -6.01 -9.00 5.66
N LEU A 112 -5.71 -8.65 4.42
CA LEU A 112 -6.19 -9.37 3.24
C LEU A 112 -5.64 -10.81 3.20
N SER A 113 -4.37 -11.00 3.57
CA SER A 113 -3.76 -12.33 3.65
C SER A 113 -4.44 -13.22 4.70
N VAL A 114 -4.76 -12.66 5.87
CA VAL A 114 -5.48 -13.41 6.92
C VAL A 114 -6.88 -13.81 6.44
N LEU A 115 -7.62 -12.88 5.82
CA LEU A 115 -8.95 -13.17 5.27
C LEU A 115 -8.90 -14.26 4.19
N MET A 116 -7.87 -14.25 3.34
CA MET A 116 -7.69 -15.27 2.31
C MET A 116 -7.43 -16.66 2.92
N VAL A 117 -6.62 -16.74 3.98
CA VAL A 117 -6.39 -18.02 4.69
C VAL A 117 -7.67 -18.55 5.32
N VAL A 118 -8.46 -17.67 5.96
CA VAL A 118 -9.76 -18.06 6.55
C VAL A 118 -10.73 -18.54 5.46
N ALA A 119 -10.82 -17.83 4.33
CA ALA A 119 -11.68 -18.22 3.22
C ALA A 119 -11.28 -19.58 2.63
N LEU A 120 -9.98 -19.84 2.46
CA LEU A 120 -9.47 -21.14 2.00
C LEU A 120 -9.79 -22.26 3.00
N GLY A 121 -9.67 -22.00 4.31
CA GLY A 121 -10.04 -22.94 5.37
C GLY A 121 -11.53 -23.29 5.32
N MET A 122 -12.41 -22.30 5.16
CA MET A 122 -13.85 -22.52 5.03
C MET A 122 -14.19 -23.31 3.76
N PHE A 123 -13.56 -22.96 2.62
CA PHE A 123 -13.74 -23.68 1.37
C PHE A 123 -13.34 -25.16 1.50
N PHE A 124 -12.20 -25.44 2.11
CA PHE A 124 -11.72 -26.81 2.31
C PHE A 124 -12.65 -27.59 3.24
N SER A 125 -13.16 -26.97 4.32
CA SER A 125 -14.14 -27.56 5.22
C SER A 125 -15.45 -27.89 4.50
N ALA A 126 -15.99 -26.98 3.71
CA ALA A 126 -17.19 -27.19 2.91
C ALA A 126 -17.02 -28.30 1.88
N TYR A 127 -15.87 -28.35 1.22
CA TYR A 127 -15.55 -29.41 0.26
C TYR A 127 -15.51 -30.79 0.91
N LYS A 128 -14.89 -30.89 2.09
CA LYS A 128 -14.84 -32.16 2.87
C LYS A 128 -16.24 -32.59 3.30
N SER A 129 -17.05 -31.67 3.84
CA SER A 129 -18.42 -31.96 4.27
C SER A 129 -19.31 -32.38 3.08
N GLY A 130 -19.14 -31.76 1.91
CA GLY A 130 -19.83 -32.16 0.69
C GLY A 130 -19.52 -33.61 0.27
N LYS A 131 -18.25 -34.02 0.31
CA LYS A 131 -17.86 -35.40 0.02
C LYS A 131 -18.40 -36.42 1.04
N GLU A 132 -18.46 -36.03 2.31
CA GLU A 132 -19.04 -36.89 3.36
C GLU A 132 -20.55 -37.04 3.20
N ALA A 133 -21.24 -35.95 2.81
CA ALA A 133 -22.67 -35.98 2.51
C ALA A 133 -22.99 -36.86 1.29
N GLU A 134 -22.20 -36.81 0.23
CA GLU A 134 -22.34 -37.66 -0.96
C GLU A 134 -22.19 -39.13 -0.61
N LYS A 135 -21.16 -39.49 0.14
CA LYS A 135 -20.97 -40.87 0.62
C LYS A 135 -22.09 -41.37 1.54
N SER A 136 -22.66 -40.48 2.36
CA SER A 136 -23.78 -40.85 3.23
C SER A 136 -25.08 -41.02 2.44
N ALA A 137 -25.31 -40.24 1.42
CA ALA A 137 -26.44 -40.37 0.50
C ALA A 137 -26.35 -41.68 -0.29
N GLU A 138 -25.17 -42.02 -0.81
CA GLU A 138 -24.96 -43.31 -1.51
C GLU A 138 -25.24 -44.52 -0.61
N LYS A 139 -24.74 -44.50 0.63
CA LYS A 139 -25.05 -45.54 1.61
C LYS A 139 -26.56 -45.63 1.99
N ALA A 140 -27.25 -44.51 2.02
CA ALA A 140 -28.68 -44.48 2.26
C ALA A 140 -29.48 -45.08 1.08
N LEU A 141 -29.05 -44.80 -0.15
CA LEU A 141 -29.65 -45.39 -1.35
C LEU A 141 -29.49 -46.90 -1.36
N VAL A 142 -28.29 -47.44 -1.07
CA VAL A 142 -28.04 -48.88 -1.00
C VAL A 142 -28.95 -49.54 0.06
N LYS A 143 -29.06 -48.95 1.27
CA LYS A 143 -29.94 -49.46 2.31
C LYS A 143 -31.42 -49.47 1.95
N THR A 144 -31.88 -48.44 1.19
CA THR A 144 -33.26 -48.37 0.73
C THR A 144 -33.54 -49.45 -0.34
N GLU A 145 -32.58 -49.72 -1.24
CA GLU A 145 -32.68 -50.78 -2.23
C GLU A 145 -32.71 -52.19 -1.58
N GLU A 146 -31.85 -52.40 -0.57
CA GLU A 146 -31.88 -53.66 0.24
C GLU A 146 -33.21 -53.85 0.99
N ALA A 147 -33.75 -52.77 1.58
CA ALA A 147 -35.07 -52.81 2.25
C ALA A 147 -36.19 -53.12 1.27
N ILE A 148 -36.21 -52.55 0.08
CA ILE A 148 -37.20 -52.85 -1.00
C ILE A 148 -37.09 -54.33 -1.41
N LYS A 149 -35.91 -54.84 -1.65
CA LYS A 149 -35.69 -56.28 -2.00
C LYS A 149 -36.17 -57.20 -0.87
N ALA A 150 -35.89 -56.85 0.36
CA ALA A 150 -36.37 -57.63 1.53
C ALA A 150 -37.90 -57.63 1.64
N GLN A 151 -38.52 -56.47 1.37
CA GLN A 151 -39.99 -56.34 1.38
C GLN A 151 -40.65 -57.12 0.23
N GLU A 152 -40.06 -57.14 -0.97
CA GLU A 152 -40.54 -57.96 -2.08
C GLU A 152 -40.39 -59.46 -1.78
N ALA A 153 -39.28 -59.86 -1.16
CA ALA A 153 -39.08 -61.27 -0.74
C ALA A 153 -40.12 -61.69 0.30
N ALA A 154 -40.36 -60.80 1.30
CA ALA A 154 -41.39 -61.06 2.33
C ALA A 154 -42.81 -61.14 1.70
N LYS A 155 -43.13 -60.31 0.71
CA LYS A 155 -44.40 -60.34 0.00
C LYS A 155 -44.59 -61.63 -0.78
N LYS A 156 -43.58 -62.09 -1.49
CA LYS A 156 -43.58 -63.37 -2.24
C LYS A 156 -43.73 -64.57 -1.26
N SER A 157 -43.08 -64.51 -0.11
CA SER A 157 -43.22 -65.59 0.87
C SER A 157 -44.63 -65.63 1.50
N ALA A 158 -45.22 -64.47 1.78
CA ALA A 158 -46.59 -64.35 2.29
C ALA A 158 -47.63 -64.86 1.22
N GLU A 159 -47.44 -64.53 -0.01
CA GLU A 159 -48.30 -65.00 -1.14
C GLU A 159 -48.19 -66.54 -1.29
N ALA A 160 -46.99 -67.09 -1.19
CA ALA A 160 -46.80 -68.53 -1.23
C ALA A 160 -47.43 -69.24 -0.04
N ALA A 161 -47.34 -68.67 1.17
CA ALA A 161 -48.00 -69.16 2.35
C ALA A 161 -49.54 -69.13 2.23
N LEU A 162 -50.09 -68.06 1.67
CA LEU A 162 -51.52 -67.95 1.40
C LEU A 162 -52.01 -68.96 0.39
N ALA A 163 -51.26 -69.22 -0.68
CA ALA A 163 -51.57 -70.21 -1.68
C ALA A 163 -51.54 -71.64 -1.07
N SER A 164 -50.56 -71.96 -0.20
CA SER A 164 -50.48 -73.22 0.48
C SER A 164 -51.59 -73.44 1.49
N ALA A 165 -52.03 -72.35 2.18
CA ALA A 165 -53.18 -72.39 3.12
C ALA A 165 -54.47 -72.66 2.34
N LYS A 166 -54.72 -72.02 1.21
CA LYS A 166 -55.92 -72.30 0.39
C LYS A 166 -55.96 -73.72 -0.16
N THR A 167 -54.82 -74.27 -0.59
CA THR A 167 -54.77 -75.68 -1.00
C THR A 167 -54.98 -76.65 0.11
N ALA A 168 -54.56 -76.34 1.34
CA ALA A 168 -54.84 -77.15 2.52
C ALA A 168 -56.31 -77.10 2.95
N GLU A 169 -56.97 -75.97 2.86
CA GLU A 169 -58.43 -75.83 3.06
C GLU A 169 -59.23 -76.63 2.04
N ALA A 170 -58.89 -76.49 0.72
CA ALA A 170 -59.57 -77.30 -0.32
C ALA A 170 -59.48 -78.82 -0.05
N ARG A 171 -58.29 -79.28 0.34
CA ARG A 171 -58.11 -80.75 0.72
C ARG A 171 -58.88 -81.17 1.95
N ARG A 172 -59.08 -80.28 2.93
CA ARG A 172 -59.92 -80.52 4.12
C ARG A 172 -61.39 -80.61 3.78
N GLU A 173 -61.85 -79.69 2.86
CA GLU A 173 -63.26 -79.76 2.40
C GLU A 173 -63.53 -81.04 1.58
N GLU A 174 -62.61 -81.46 0.74
CA GLU A 174 -62.73 -82.74 0.03
C GLU A 174 -62.77 -83.96 1.01
N ALA A 175 -61.88 -83.97 2.02
CA ALA A 175 -61.89 -85.04 3.03
C ALA A 175 -63.12 -85.04 3.93
N ALA A 176 -63.85 -83.88 4.08
CA ALA A 176 -65.06 -83.80 4.83
C ALA A 176 -66.33 -84.27 4.06
N LYS A 177 -66.21 -84.38 2.71
CA LYS A 177 -67.31 -84.88 1.84
C LYS A 177 -67.24 -86.33 1.48
N ALA A 178 -66.14 -87.05 1.78
CA ALA A 178 -65.95 -88.46 1.65
C ALA A 178 -66.29 -89.23 2.94
#